data_7e6924a33eb25b98d1bd9f03b1875d11
#
_entry.id   7e6924a33eb25b98d1bd9f03b1875d11
#
_cell.length_a   1.000
_cell.length_b   1.000
_cell.length_c   1.000
_cell.angle_alpha   90.00
_cell.angle_beta   90.00
_cell.angle_gamma   90.00
#
_symmetry.space_group_name_H-M   'P 1'
#
loop_
_entity.id
_entity.type
_entity.pdbx_description
1 polymer ?
#
loop_
_entity_poly.entity_id
_entity_poly.type
_entity_poly.pdbx_seq_one_letter_code
_entity_poly.pdbx_strand_id
1 'polypeptide(L)'
;MAKLFELPRYIAVEGPIRVGKSTLARILAERLNAQRVMEPDENPFLPAFYRGEQGAAFQTQFSFLIQRFEQLRSLDLGAASQRTVVSDFIFEKDKLFACLNLTDLELETYNRYYNFFRDQLPTPDLVIYLQASTDLLKKRLKKKNAPGEKAINEDYLHEVVKAYEHFFFHYTSSDLLIINTSEIDFVDRNEDLQELLRKVSEPIKGTQYFLALGNQEAASA
;
A
#
# COMPACT_ATOMS: atom_id res chain seq x y z
N MET A 1 -4.35 13.17 33.83
CA MET A 1 -3.35 12.23 33.31
C MET A 1 -3.39 12.32 31.80
N ALA A 2 -2.35 12.85 31.14
CA ALA A 2 -2.24 12.80 29.70
C ALA A 2 -2.16 11.31 29.31
N LYS A 3 -3.06 10.82 28.44
CA LYS A 3 -2.92 9.51 27.85
C LYS A 3 -1.57 9.49 27.13
N LEU A 4 -0.64 8.65 27.59
CA LEU A 4 0.55 8.36 26.79
C LEU A 4 0.05 7.92 25.40
N PHE A 5 0.57 8.53 24.37
CA PHE A 5 0.33 8.11 23.00
C PHE A 5 0.97 6.75 22.81
N GLU A 6 0.16 5.74 22.52
CA GLU A 6 0.64 4.43 22.14
C GLU A 6 0.83 4.41 20.62
N LEU A 7 2.00 3.99 20.16
CA LEU A 7 2.25 3.77 18.73
C LEU A 7 1.23 2.77 18.16
N PRO A 8 0.80 2.95 16.90
CA PRO A 8 -0.04 1.98 16.22
C PRO A 8 0.59 0.57 16.28
N ARG A 9 -0.21 -0.43 16.57
CA ARG A 9 0.26 -1.83 16.62
C ARG A 9 0.37 -2.46 15.24
N TYR A 10 -0.49 -2.03 14.32
CA TYR A 10 -0.44 -2.44 12.93
C TYR A 10 -0.46 -1.22 12.02
N ILE A 11 0.67 -1.00 11.32
CA ILE A 11 0.85 0.06 10.32
C ILE A 11 0.91 -0.60 8.95
N ALA A 12 0.12 -0.13 8.00
CA ALA A 12 0.20 -0.58 6.63
C ALA A 12 0.64 0.57 5.70
N VAL A 13 1.57 0.30 4.79
CA VAL A 13 2.00 1.24 3.75
C VAL A 13 1.38 0.82 2.43
N GLU A 14 0.60 1.67 1.81
CA GLU A 14 -0.10 1.34 0.56
C GLU A 14 0.10 2.42 -0.51
N GLY A 15 -0.21 2.10 -1.76
CA GLY A 15 -0.13 3.01 -2.91
C GLY A 15 0.19 2.28 -4.21
N PRO A 16 0.19 2.95 -5.35
CA PRO A 16 0.37 2.33 -6.65
C PRO A 16 1.75 1.68 -6.83
N ILE A 17 1.87 0.93 -7.92
CA ILE A 17 3.11 0.25 -8.28
C ILE A 17 4.29 1.23 -8.34
N ARG A 18 5.46 0.85 -7.79
CA ARG A 18 6.71 1.65 -7.78
C ARG A 18 6.62 3.00 -7.05
N VAL A 19 5.60 3.24 -6.24
CA VAL A 19 5.52 4.47 -5.42
C VAL A 19 6.54 4.50 -4.26
N GLY A 20 7.02 3.34 -3.78
CA GLY A 20 8.02 3.24 -2.72
C GLY A 20 7.55 2.51 -1.45
N LYS A 21 6.39 1.81 -1.50
CA LYS A 21 5.81 1.08 -0.35
C LYS A 21 6.80 0.22 0.41
N SER A 22 7.40 -0.75 -0.27
CA SER A 22 8.31 -1.73 0.36
C SER A 22 9.56 -1.08 0.97
N THR A 23 10.02 0.02 0.37
CA THR A 23 11.15 0.80 0.92
C THR A 23 10.75 1.47 2.22
N LEU A 24 9.60 2.17 2.24
CA LEU A 24 9.14 2.84 3.45
C LEU A 24 8.76 1.84 4.55
N ALA A 25 8.06 0.75 4.20
CA ALA A 25 7.70 -0.30 5.16
C ALA A 25 8.95 -0.93 5.81
N ARG A 26 10.02 -1.16 5.03
CA ARG A 26 11.31 -1.64 5.57
C ARG A 26 11.92 -0.64 6.54
N ILE A 27 11.98 0.64 6.17
CA ILE A 27 12.56 1.69 7.02
C ILE A 27 11.78 1.81 8.34
N LEU A 28 10.44 1.83 8.26
CA LEU A 28 9.58 1.91 9.45
C LEU A 28 9.76 0.68 10.35
N ALA A 29 9.79 -0.53 9.77
CA ALA A 29 9.99 -1.75 10.54
C ALA A 29 11.33 -1.76 11.28
N GLU A 30 12.41 -1.32 10.63
CA GLU A 30 13.74 -1.19 11.24
C GLU A 30 13.74 -0.16 12.38
N ARG A 31 13.14 1.01 12.15
CA ARG A 31 13.10 2.11 13.15
C ARG A 31 12.23 1.83 14.35
N LEU A 32 11.12 1.14 14.16
CA LEU A 32 10.17 0.78 15.21
C LEU A 32 10.47 -0.58 15.85
N ASN A 33 11.54 -1.29 15.42
CA ASN A 33 11.79 -2.68 15.79
C ASN A 33 10.55 -3.58 15.60
N ALA A 34 9.83 -3.35 14.49
CA ALA A 34 8.57 -3.98 14.15
C ALA A 34 8.75 -5.27 13.34
N GLN A 35 7.77 -6.15 13.39
CA GLN A 35 7.66 -7.26 12.46
C GLN A 35 7.29 -6.73 11.08
N ARG A 36 8.08 -7.05 10.06
CA ARG A 36 7.80 -6.68 8.67
C ARG A 36 7.02 -7.78 7.97
N VAL A 37 5.95 -7.40 7.27
CA VAL A 37 5.13 -8.27 6.42
C VAL A 37 5.12 -7.69 5.01
N MET A 38 5.74 -8.40 4.08
CA MET A 38 5.88 -7.94 2.70
C MET A 38 4.84 -8.60 1.81
N GLU A 39 4.38 -7.85 0.82
CA GLU A 39 3.48 -8.37 -0.20
C GLU A 39 4.06 -9.64 -0.86
N PRO A 40 3.24 -10.68 -1.10
CA PRO A 40 3.67 -11.84 -1.87
C PRO A 40 4.15 -11.40 -3.25
N ASP A 41 5.37 -11.75 -3.63
CA ASP A 41 5.99 -11.40 -4.91
C ASP A 41 5.93 -12.55 -5.94
N GLU A 42 5.67 -13.77 -5.47
CA GLU A 42 5.53 -14.95 -6.31
C GLU A 42 4.05 -15.25 -6.61
N ASN A 43 3.70 -15.15 -7.89
CA ASN A 43 2.41 -15.56 -8.38
C ASN A 43 2.59 -16.31 -9.70
N PRO A 44 2.32 -17.63 -9.76
CA PRO A 44 2.59 -18.46 -10.95
C PRO A 44 1.76 -18.04 -12.16
N PHE A 45 0.64 -17.35 -11.97
CA PHE A 45 -0.25 -16.91 -13.04
C PHE A 45 0.09 -15.52 -13.58
N LEU A 46 0.91 -14.75 -12.87
CA LEU A 46 1.24 -13.38 -13.23
C LEU A 46 1.88 -13.24 -14.63
N PRO A 47 2.78 -14.14 -15.08
CA PRO A 47 3.30 -14.08 -16.45
C PRO A 47 2.22 -14.27 -17.53
N ALA A 48 1.25 -15.17 -17.31
CA ALA A 48 0.14 -15.40 -18.23
C ALA A 48 -0.82 -14.19 -18.25
N PHE A 49 -1.08 -13.57 -17.09
CA PHE A 49 -1.84 -12.32 -16.99
C PHE A 49 -1.22 -11.20 -17.83
N TYR A 50 0.09 -10.98 -17.71
CA TYR A 50 0.76 -9.95 -18.52
C TYR A 50 0.77 -10.23 -20.03
N ARG A 51 0.62 -11.49 -20.45
CA ARG A 51 0.44 -11.84 -21.86
C ARG A 51 -1.01 -11.73 -22.36
N GLY A 52 -1.96 -11.41 -21.46
CA GLY A 52 -3.38 -11.30 -21.80
C GLY A 52 -4.06 -12.65 -22.05
N GLU A 53 -3.54 -13.74 -21.45
CA GLU A 53 -4.11 -15.08 -21.64
C GLU A 53 -5.48 -15.18 -20.96
N GLN A 54 -6.39 -15.90 -21.61
CA GLN A 54 -7.77 -16.07 -21.13
C GLN A 54 -7.81 -16.72 -19.74
N GLY A 55 -8.57 -16.15 -18.80
CA GLY A 55 -8.72 -16.65 -17.44
C GLY A 55 -7.54 -16.35 -16.51
N ALA A 56 -6.41 -15.87 -17.04
CA ALA A 56 -5.23 -15.59 -16.24
C ALA A 56 -5.44 -14.44 -15.24
N ALA A 57 -6.30 -13.48 -15.57
CA ALA A 57 -6.66 -12.39 -14.65
C ALA A 57 -7.30 -12.94 -13.37
N PHE A 58 -8.31 -13.78 -13.51
CA PHE A 58 -9.00 -14.38 -12.36
C PHE A 58 -8.05 -15.27 -11.53
N GLN A 59 -7.26 -16.13 -12.19
CA GLN A 59 -6.29 -16.99 -11.52
C GLN A 59 -5.26 -16.17 -10.73
N THR A 60 -4.75 -15.10 -11.33
CA THR A 60 -3.79 -14.18 -10.69
C THR A 60 -4.38 -13.50 -9.47
N GLN A 61 -5.58 -12.92 -9.61
CA GLN A 61 -6.25 -12.22 -8.52
C GLN A 61 -6.63 -13.17 -7.37
N PHE A 62 -7.13 -14.36 -7.70
CA PHE A 62 -7.51 -15.33 -6.69
C PHE A 62 -6.30 -15.91 -5.94
N SER A 63 -5.17 -16.10 -6.64
CA SER A 63 -3.92 -16.53 -6.02
C SER A 63 -3.40 -15.47 -5.03
N PHE A 64 -3.39 -14.19 -5.41
CA PHE A 64 -3.00 -13.10 -4.51
C PHE A 64 -3.95 -12.97 -3.32
N LEU A 65 -5.25 -13.10 -3.54
CA LEU A 65 -6.26 -13.03 -2.48
C LEU A 65 -5.98 -14.06 -1.38
N ILE A 66 -5.72 -15.32 -1.76
CA ILE A 66 -5.42 -16.39 -0.82
C ILE A 66 -4.10 -16.13 -0.08
N GLN A 67 -3.04 -15.79 -0.80
CA GLN A 67 -1.72 -15.57 -0.21
C GLN A 67 -1.75 -14.42 0.80
N ARG A 68 -2.40 -13.28 0.46
CA ARG A 68 -2.54 -12.14 1.39
C ARG A 68 -3.40 -12.50 2.60
N PHE A 69 -4.48 -13.27 2.39
CA PHE A 69 -5.31 -13.77 3.48
C PHE A 69 -4.49 -14.62 4.46
N GLU A 70 -3.73 -15.59 3.96
CA GLU A 70 -2.90 -16.46 4.80
C GLU A 70 -1.85 -15.67 5.59
N GLN A 71 -1.18 -14.71 4.94
CA GLN A 71 -0.20 -13.85 5.60
C GLN A 71 -0.83 -13.00 6.71
N LEU A 72 -1.92 -12.28 6.41
CA LEU A 72 -2.55 -11.37 7.37
C LEU A 72 -3.25 -12.13 8.50
N ARG A 73 -3.84 -13.30 8.23
CA ARG A 73 -4.43 -14.16 9.24
C ARG A 73 -3.40 -14.67 10.25
N SER A 74 -2.15 -14.82 9.83
CA SER A 74 -1.06 -15.31 10.69
C SER A 74 -0.47 -14.24 11.61
N LEU A 75 -0.93 -12.97 11.52
CA LEU A 75 -0.41 -11.90 12.35
C LEU A 75 -0.78 -12.09 13.82
N ASP A 76 0.23 -12.06 14.68
CA ASP A 76 0.03 -12.02 16.13
C ASP A 76 -0.11 -10.57 16.62
N LEU A 77 -1.34 -10.08 16.62
CA LEU A 77 -1.72 -8.78 17.19
C LEU A 77 -2.36 -8.90 18.59
N GLY A 78 -2.25 -10.08 19.22
CA GLY A 78 -2.78 -10.34 20.55
C GLY A 78 -2.16 -9.43 21.63
N ALA A 79 -2.85 -9.26 22.75
CA ALA A 79 -2.41 -8.38 23.85
C ALA A 79 -1.03 -8.78 24.43
N ALA A 80 -0.64 -10.04 24.29
CA ALA A 80 0.66 -10.55 24.72
C ALA A 80 1.81 -10.18 23.76
N SER A 81 1.51 -9.91 22.50
CA SER A 81 2.50 -9.45 21.53
C SER A 81 2.78 -7.96 21.75
N GLN A 82 4.02 -7.63 22.10
CA GLN A 82 4.45 -6.23 22.25
C GLN A 82 5.06 -5.65 20.97
N ARG A 83 5.03 -6.42 19.86
CA ARG A 83 5.63 -5.99 18.60
C ARG A 83 4.62 -5.25 17.73
N THR A 84 5.01 -4.10 17.23
CA THR A 84 4.34 -3.45 16.11
C THR A 84 4.55 -4.29 14.84
N VAL A 85 3.54 -4.32 13.98
CA VAL A 85 3.60 -4.93 12.64
C VAL A 85 3.59 -3.82 11.60
N VAL A 86 4.44 -3.94 10.58
CA VAL A 86 4.45 -3.04 9.41
C VAL A 86 4.32 -3.88 8.14
N SER A 87 3.24 -3.67 7.38
CA SER A 87 3.05 -4.29 6.06
C SER A 87 3.26 -3.28 4.93
N ASP A 88 3.60 -3.76 3.72
CA ASP A 88 3.65 -2.93 2.51
C ASP A 88 2.43 -3.13 1.60
N PHE A 89 1.33 -3.59 2.19
CA PHE A 89 0.03 -3.72 1.55
C PHE A 89 -1.11 -3.71 2.58
N ILE A 90 -2.33 -3.40 2.11
CA ILE A 90 -3.59 -3.66 2.81
C ILE A 90 -4.36 -4.75 2.07
N PHE A 91 -5.29 -5.44 2.76
CA PHE A 91 -6.09 -6.49 2.13
C PHE A 91 -7.02 -5.95 1.04
N GLU A 92 -7.55 -4.75 1.25
CA GLU A 92 -8.48 -4.06 0.35
C GLU A 92 -7.87 -3.76 -1.03
N LYS A 93 -6.54 -3.71 -1.14
CA LYS A 93 -5.84 -3.62 -2.42
C LYS A 93 -6.30 -4.68 -3.41
N ASP A 94 -6.54 -5.90 -2.92
CA ASP A 94 -6.99 -7.01 -3.76
C ASP A 94 -8.27 -6.69 -4.51
N LYS A 95 -9.25 -6.11 -3.82
CA LYS A 95 -10.52 -5.72 -4.43
C LYS A 95 -10.35 -4.61 -5.46
N LEU A 96 -9.43 -3.67 -5.20
CA LEU A 96 -9.13 -2.61 -6.16
C LEU A 96 -8.65 -3.19 -7.50
N PHE A 97 -7.67 -4.12 -7.44
CA PHE A 97 -7.16 -4.77 -8.65
C PHE A 97 -8.17 -5.74 -9.28
N ALA A 98 -8.98 -6.43 -8.49
CA ALA A 98 -10.07 -7.25 -9.02
C ALA A 98 -11.06 -6.43 -9.84
N CYS A 99 -11.47 -5.27 -9.35
CA CYS A 99 -12.36 -4.35 -10.07
C CYS A 99 -11.75 -3.83 -11.40
N LEU A 100 -10.42 -3.70 -11.49
CA LEU A 100 -9.74 -3.25 -12.70
C LEU A 100 -9.55 -4.35 -13.75
N ASN A 101 -9.46 -5.61 -13.32
CA ASN A 101 -8.95 -6.70 -14.17
C ASN A 101 -9.96 -7.81 -14.45
N LEU A 102 -11.02 -7.94 -13.64
CA LEU A 102 -11.98 -9.05 -13.77
C LEU A 102 -13.23 -8.62 -14.53
N THR A 103 -13.80 -9.56 -15.26
CA THR A 103 -15.14 -9.43 -15.83
C THR A 103 -16.20 -9.41 -14.71
N ASP A 104 -17.39 -8.92 -14.99
CA ASP A 104 -18.49 -8.83 -14.01
C ASP A 104 -18.80 -10.19 -13.36
N LEU A 105 -18.81 -11.27 -14.15
CA LEU A 105 -19.07 -12.62 -13.67
C LEU A 105 -17.93 -13.16 -12.76
N GLU A 106 -16.68 -12.91 -13.14
CA GLU A 106 -15.51 -13.27 -12.31
C GLU A 106 -15.51 -12.46 -11.02
N LEU A 107 -15.81 -11.17 -11.11
CA LEU A 107 -15.87 -10.25 -9.98
C LEU A 107 -16.97 -10.63 -8.97
N GLU A 108 -18.13 -11.09 -9.44
CA GLU A 108 -19.19 -11.60 -8.56
C GLU A 108 -18.69 -12.80 -7.74
N THR A 109 -18.05 -13.77 -8.41
CA THR A 109 -17.48 -14.95 -7.75
C THR A 109 -16.37 -14.54 -6.78
N TYR A 110 -15.46 -13.68 -7.21
CA TYR A 110 -14.37 -13.15 -6.40
C TYR A 110 -14.88 -12.46 -5.13
N ASN A 111 -15.89 -11.60 -5.24
CA ASN A 111 -16.45 -10.84 -4.11
C ASN A 111 -17.00 -11.71 -2.99
N ARG A 112 -17.55 -12.90 -3.29
CA ARG A 112 -18.03 -13.84 -2.26
C ARG A 112 -16.89 -14.32 -1.35
N TYR A 113 -15.75 -14.68 -1.94
CA TYR A 113 -14.56 -15.13 -1.19
C TYR A 113 -13.86 -13.95 -0.52
N TYR A 114 -13.74 -12.81 -1.20
CA TYR A 114 -13.15 -11.60 -0.63
C TYR A 114 -13.86 -11.19 0.67
N ASN A 115 -15.19 -11.11 0.68
CA ASN A 115 -15.95 -10.72 1.86
C ASN A 115 -15.77 -11.74 3.00
N PHE A 116 -15.82 -13.02 2.69
CA PHE A 116 -15.59 -14.08 3.68
C PHE A 116 -14.20 -13.99 4.33
N PHE A 117 -13.16 -13.71 3.56
CA PHE A 117 -11.80 -13.57 4.07
C PHE A 117 -11.61 -12.28 4.85
N ARG A 118 -12.09 -11.16 4.34
CA ARG A 118 -11.93 -9.84 4.95
C ARG A 118 -12.46 -9.81 6.39
N ASP A 119 -13.59 -10.43 6.65
CA ASP A 119 -14.22 -10.43 7.97
C ASP A 119 -13.41 -11.21 9.04
N GLN A 120 -12.38 -11.94 8.64
CA GLN A 120 -11.49 -12.70 9.52
C GLN A 120 -10.12 -12.03 9.72
N LEU A 121 -9.87 -10.89 9.10
CA LEU A 121 -8.57 -10.24 9.09
C LEU A 121 -8.53 -9.02 10.01
N PRO A 122 -7.36 -8.72 10.61
CA PRO A 122 -7.18 -7.50 11.36
C PRO A 122 -7.18 -6.29 10.43
N THR A 123 -7.75 -5.18 10.91
CA THR A 123 -7.65 -3.88 10.26
C THR A 123 -6.41 -3.15 10.78
N PRO A 124 -5.62 -2.48 9.93
CA PRO A 124 -4.54 -1.62 10.39
C PRO A 124 -5.03 -0.51 11.31
N ASP A 125 -4.24 -0.14 12.33
CA ASP A 125 -4.51 1.04 13.15
C ASP A 125 -4.21 2.33 12.38
N LEU A 126 -3.18 2.27 11.52
CA LEU A 126 -2.75 3.38 10.66
C LEU A 126 -2.43 2.87 9.26
N VAL A 127 -2.99 3.52 8.25
CA VAL A 127 -2.57 3.34 6.86
C VAL A 127 -1.78 4.56 6.41
N ILE A 128 -0.63 4.33 5.79
CA ILE A 128 0.19 5.35 5.12
C ILE A 128 0.01 5.18 3.63
N TYR A 129 -0.74 6.08 3.01
CA TYR A 129 -0.99 6.07 1.58
C TYR A 129 0.04 6.94 0.86
N LEU A 130 0.85 6.30 0.02
CA LEU A 130 1.82 6.98 -0.84
C LEU A 130 1.18 7.33 -2.18
N GLN A 131 1.09 8.61 -2.49
CA GLN A 131 0.67 9.13 -3.79
C GLN A 131 1.86 9.44 -4.68
N ALA A 132 1.68 9.30 -5.99
CA ALA A 132 2.62 9.77 -6.99
C ALA A 132 1.90 10.00 -8.32
N SER A 133 2.38 10.97 -9.11
CA SER A 133 1.89 11.16 -10.47
C SER A 133 2.24 9.97 -11.37
N THR A 134 1.39 9.71 -12.37
CA THR A 134 1.64 8.66 -13.38
C THR A 134 3.01 8.81 -14.05
N ASP A 135 3.43 10.06 -14.35
CA ASP A 135 4.74 10.33 -14.95
C ASP A 135 5.92 9.93 -14.06
N LEU A 136 5.82 10.19 -12.75
CA LEU A 136 6.85 9.75 -11.79
C LEU A 136 6.92 8.24 -11.69
N LEU A 137 5.77 7.57 -11.59
CA LEU A 137 5.70 6.11 -11.55
C LEU A 137 6.26 5.47 -12.82
N LYS A 138 5.96 6.03 -13.99
CA LYS A 138 6.50 5.61 -15.29
C LYS A 138 8.03 5.74 -15.34
N LYS A 139 8.59 6.84 -14.81
CA LYS A 139 10.05 7.00 -14.68
C LYS A 139 10.67 5.93 -13.76
N ARG A 140 10.03 5.65 -12.62
CA ARG A 140 10.49 4.63 -11.65
C ARG A 140 10.39 3.21 -12.22
N LEU A 141 9.31 2.88 -12.96
CA LEU A 141 9.16 1.62 -13.69
C LEU A 141 10.29 1.40 -14.69
N LYS A 142 10.58 2.42 -15.52
CA LYS A 142 11.68 2.36 -16.50
C LYS A 142 13.05 2.19 -15.82
N LYS A 143 13.30 2.90 -14.73
CA LYS A 143 14.57 2.81 -13.97
C LYS A 143 14.77 1.40 -13.38
N LYS A 144 13.72 0.77 -12.84
CA LYS A 144 13.80 -0.57 -12.25
C LYS A 144 13.90 -1.68 -13.30
N ASN A 145 13.23 -1.51 -14.44
CA ASN A 145 13.26 -2.44 -15.60
C ASN A 145 13.01 -3.91 -15.22
N ALA A 146 12.06 -4.18 -14.31
CA ALA A 146 11.73 -5.55 -13.92
C ALA A 146 11.05 -6.30 -15.07
N PRO A 147 11.38 -7.59 -15.34
CA PRO A 147 10.90 -8.32 -16.52
C PRO A 147 9.37 -8.36 -16.65
N GLY A 148 8.63 -8.59 -15.57
CA GLY A 148 7.16 -8.64 -15.58
C GLY A 148 6.47 -7.28 -15.76
N GLU A 149 7.17 -6.18 -15.48
CA GLU A 149 6.58 -4.84 -15.49
C GLU A 149 6.68 -4.14 -16.85
N LYS A 150 7.42 -4.71 -17.81
CA LYS A 150 7.54 -4.16 -19.17
C LYS A 150 6.22 -4.13 -19.94
N ALA A 151 5.28 -5.00 -19.56
CA ALA A 151 3.94 -5.07 -20.15
C ALA A 151 2.95 -4.04 -19.58
N ILE A 152 3.31 -3.34 -18.49
CA ILE A 152 2.47 -2.29 -17.91
C ILE A 152 2.49 -1.08 -18.82
N ASN A 153 1.39 -0.86 -19.53
CA ASN A 153 1.22 0.31 -20.39
C ASN A 153 0.80 1.55 -19.57
N GLU A 154 0.86 2.70 -20.19
CA GLU A 154 0.58 3.99 -19.53
C GLU A 154 -0.89 4.14 -19.14
N ASP A 155 -1.81 3.66 -19.98
CA ASP A 155 -3.25 3.72 -19.73
C ASP A 155 -3.62 2.90 -18.49
N TYR A 156 -3.12 1.67 -18.40
CA TYR A 156 -3.32 0.83 -17.22
C TYR A 156 -2.75 1.47 -15.94
N LEU A 157 -1.54 2.04 -16.04
CA LEU A 157 -0.93 2.72 -14.89
C LEU A 157 -1.79 3.91 -14.45
N HIS A 158 -2.34 4.65 -15.40
CA HIS A 158 -3.24 5.79 -15.11
C HIS A 158 -4.53 5.32 -14.43
N GLU A 159 -5.15 4.23 -14.91
CA GLU A 159 -6.34 3.66 -14.28
C GLU A 159 -6.04 3.13 -12.85
N VAL A 160 -4.87 2.53 -12.64
CA VAL A 160 -4.43 2.12 -11.29
C VAL A 160 -4.31 3.35 -10.37
N VAL A 161 -3.67 4.44 -10.81
CA VAL A 161 -3.53 5.65 -9.99
C VAL A 161 -4.91 6.22 -9.63
N LYS A 162 -5.81 6.36 -10.59
CA LYS A 162 -7.19 6.83 -10.35
C LYS A 162 -7.95 5.94 -9.36
N ALA A 163 -7.80 4.61 -9.50
CA ALA A 163 -8.46 3.67 -8.61
C ALA A 163 -7.97 3.80 -7.17
N TYR A 164 -6.67 4.00 -6.96
CA TYR A 164 -6.09 4.29 -5.65
C TYR A 164 -6.59 5.62 -5.08
N GLU A 165 -6.61 6.69 -5.87
CA GLU A 165 -7.11 8.00 -5.46
C GLU A 165 -8.58 7.92 -5.04
N HIS A 166 -9.41 7.28 -5.86
CA HIS A 166 -10.82 7.07 -5.54
C HIS A 166 -11.02 6.24 -4.27
N PHE A 167 -10.26 5.15 -4.12
CA PHE A 167 -10.35 4.28 -2.95
C PHE A 167 -9.98 5.05 -1.66
N PHE A 168 -8.85 5.74 -1.65
CA PHE A 168 -8.39 6.44 -0.45
C PHE A 168 -9.16 7.73 -0.16
N PHE A 169 -9.79 8.34 -1.15
CA PHE A 169 -10.72 9.45 -0.93
C PHE A 169 -11.93 9.03 -0.07
N HIS A 170 -12.38 7.78 -0.19
CA HIS A 170 -13.50 7.23 0.58
C HIS A 170 -13.06 6.34 1.76
N TYR A 171 -11.77 6.25 2.03
CA TYR A 171 -11.25 5.35 3.05
C TYR A 171 -11.53 5.87 4.47
N THR A 172 -12.20 5.03 5.28
CA THR A 172 -12.59 5.37 6.66
C THR A 172 -12.36 4.22 7.65
N SER A 173 -11.72 3.12 7.21
CA SER A 173 -11.57 1.92 8.04
C SER A 173 -10.57 2.08 9.18
N SER A 174 -9.62 3.02 9.05
CA SER A 174 -8.61 3.32 10.07
C SER A 174 -8.09 4.76 9.92
N ASP A 175 -7.21 5.19 10.81
CA ASP A 175 -6.48 6.45 10.65
C ASP A 175 -5.64 6.41 9.36
N LEU A 176 -5.54 7.53 8.63
CA LEU A 176 -4.92 7.62 7.32
C LEU A 176 -3.93 8.78 7.25
N LEU A 177 -2.69 8.49 6.87
CA LEU A 177 -1.68 9.49 6.52
C LEU A 177 -1.41 9.45 5.02
N ILE A 178 -1.68 10.55 4.32
CA ILE A 178 -1.47 10.68 2.88
C ILE A 178 -0.16 11.41 2.63
N ILE A 179 0.72 10.84 1.80
CA ILE A 179 2.04 11.35 1.48
C ILE A 179 2.20 11.47 -0.02
N ASN A 180 2.39 12.67 -0.55
CA ASN A 180 2.70 12.89 -1.95
C ASN A 180 4.20 12.69 -2.21
N THR A 181 4.58 11.55 -2.80
CA THR A 181 5.98 11.22 -3.10
C THR A 181 6.53 11.93 -4.35
N SER A 182 5.76 12.81 -4.97
CA SER A 182 6.26 13.74 -6.00
C SER A 182 6.94 14.96 -5.38
N GLU A 183 6.63 15.26 -4.12
CA GLU A 183 7.11 16.42 -3.39
C GLU A 183 8.20 16.10 -2.38
N ILE A 184 8.31 14.82 -1.99
CA ILE A 184 9.28 14.36 -1.00
C ILE A 184 10.08 13.16 -1.52
N ASP A 185 11.33 13.04 -1.05
CA ASP A 185 12.20 11.91 -1.33
C ASP A 185 12.79 11.34 -0.03
N PHE A 186 12.04 10.44 0.59
CA PHE A 186 12.47 9.75 1.81
C PHE A 186 13.52 8.65 1.57
N VAL A 187 13.94 8.43 0.32
CA VAL A 187 14.97 7.44 -0.04
C VAL A 187 16.34 8.10 -0.13
N ASP A 188 16.44 9.17 -0.90
CA ASP A 188 17.71 9.84 -1.21
C ASP A 188 17.93 11.10 -0.35
N ARG A 189 16.88 11.66 0.29
CA ARG A 189 16.96 12.84 1.16
C ARG A 189 16.67 12.48 2.62
N ASN A 190 17.73 12.50 3.44
CA ASN A 190 17.62 12.14 4.87
C ASN A 190 16.71 13.09 5.66
N GLU A 191 16.63 14.36 5.27
CA GLU A 191 15.77 15.37 5.91
C GLU A 191 14.29 15.00 5.77
N ASP A 192 13.85 14.69 4.56
CA ASP A 192 12.48 14.22 4.28
C ASP A 192 12.14 12.95 5.07
N LEU A 193 13.10 12.03 5.16
CA LEU A 193 12.93 10.81 5.95
C LEU A 193 12.76 11.10 7.45
N GLN A 194 13.62 11.95 8.03
CA GLN A 194 13.53 12.28 9.46
C GLN A 194 12.22 12.99 9.80
N GLU A 195 11.78 13.89 8.94
CA GLU A 195 10.52 14.58 9.11
C GLU A 195 9.32 13.62 9.02
N LEU A 196 9.35 12.71 8.06
CA LEU A 196 8.33 11.65 7.94
C LEU A 196 8.28 10.74 9.16
N LEU A 197 9.44 10.29 9.65
CA LEU A 197 9.53 9.45 10.86
C LEU A 197 9.00 10.18 12.10
N ARG A 198 9.30 11.47 12.23
CA ARG A 198 8.74 12.31 13.30
C ARG A 198 7.21 12.35 13.20
N LYS A 199 6.67 12.57 12.00
CA LYS A 199 5.21 12.62 11.78
C LYS A 199 4.52 11.30 12.12
N VAL A 200 5.08 10.16 11.73
CA VAL A 200 4.53 8.82 12.06
C VAL A 200 4.60 8.53 13.56
N SER A 201 5.52 9.17 14.28
CA SER A 201 5.64 9.05 15.73
C SER A 201 4.70 9.97 16.52
N GLU A 202 3.94 10.83 15.84
CA GLU A 202 2.91 11.69 16.43
C GLU A 202 1.53 11.03 16.35
N PRO A 203 0.56 11.44 17.20
CA PRO A 203 -0.82 10.98 17.06
C PRO A 203 -1.42 11.36 15.71
N ILE A 204 -1.78 10.38 14.90
CA ILE A 204 -2.52 10.57 13.68
C ILE A 204 -3.96 10.15 13.95
N LYS A 205 -4.91 11.06 13.68
CA LYS A 205 -6.34 10.80 13.85
C LYS A 205 -7.12 11.26 12.62
N GLY A 206 -7.99 10.36 12.15
CA GLY A 206 -8.70 10.56 10.88
C GLY A 206 -7.73 10.64 9.71
N THR A 207 -8.08 11.40 8.69
CA THR A 207 -7.25 11.61 7.51
C THR A 207 -6.36 12.84 7.69
N GLN A 208 -5.04 12.65 7.53
CA GLN A 208 -4.05 13.72 7.57
C GLN A 208 -3.15 13.69 6.33
N TYR A 209 -2.70 14.87 5.91
CA TYR A 209 -1.75 15.02 4.81
C TYR A 209 -0.37 15.37 5.38
N PHE A 210 0.65 14.69 4.86
CA PHE A 210 2.04 15.04 5.15
C PHE A 210 2.51 16.08 4.12
N LEU A 211 2.92 17.25 4.62
CA LEU A 211 3.50 18.34 3.84
C LEU A 211 4.94 18.53 4.31
N ALA A 212 5.91 18.32 3.43
CA ALA A 212 7.31 18.59 3.76
C ALA A 212 7.56 20.09 3.94
N LEU A 213 8.22 20.47 5.02
CA LEU A 213 8.49 21.89 5.35
C LEU A 213 9.39 22.59 4.33
N GLY A 214 10.21 21.84 3.57
CA GLY A 214 11.11 22.39 2.55
C GLY A 214 10.45 23.06 1.35
N ASN A 215 9.15 22.87 1.14
CA ASN A 215 8.42 23.47 0.01
C ASN A 215 7.71 24.79 0.35
N GLN A 216 7.75 25.26 1.60
CA GLN A 216 7.10 26.54 1.97
C GLN A 216 7.84 27.77 1.48
N GLU A 217 9.14 27.69 1.19
CA GLU A 217 9.92 28.82 0.66
C GLU A 217 9.69 29.08 -0.84
N ALA A 218 9.23 28.06 -1.61
CA ALA A 218 8.98 28.21 -3.05
C ALA A 218 7.61 28.80 -3.39
N ALA A 219 6.67 28.85 -2.44
CA ALA A 219 5.31 29.39 -2.66
C ALA A 219 5.15 30.87 -2.27
N SER A 220 6.22 31.51 -1.73
CA SER A 220 6.22 32.91 -1.28
C SER A 220 7.21 33.81 -2.03
N ALA A 221 7.69 33.39 -3.19
CA ALA A 221 8.55 34.19 -4.08
C ALA A 221 7.84 34.54 -5.40
#